data_1bbf44340d2b38e6d5283db9de2447b5
#
_entry.id   1bbf44340d2b38e6d5283db9de2447b5
#
_cell.length_a   1.000
_cell.length_b   1.000
_cell.length_c   1.000
_cell.angle_alpha   90.00
_cell.angle_beta   90.00
_cell.angle_gamma   90.00
#
_symmetry.space_group_name_H-M   'P 1'
#
loop_
_entity.id
_entity.type
_entity.pdbx_description
1 polymer ?
#
loop_
_entity_poly.entity_id
_entity_poly.type
_entity_poly.pdbx_seq_one_letter_code
_entity_poly.pdbx_strand_id
1 'polypeptide(L)'
;MKLKEAQERIKPICGIPFGELFSDIDPEMAIVNKGKIGQMLELALGKKLDSGNIDFEDGELKTNKCDALGNPKETVFITQIATIIDDLIAEKPFEETHLFQKISNLLYVPVSKDGEPCEWMFLDAIHINLSKPEFAPLMDIWREDYYSICRQLKKHIETSTDGYIHTSNGKHIQVRSKDSKDPRTGYYHPIYSQIYGRYVSNKNHAFYFQKQFVYDIRKTYGY
;
A
#
# COMPACT_ATOMS: atom_id res chain seq x y z
N MET A 1 -9.81 1.14 17.63
CA MET A 1 -10.49 2.20 16.83
C MET A 1 -10.87 1.63 15.49
N LYS A 2 -12.08 1.88 15.01
CA LYS A 2 -12.55 1.50 13.66
C LYS A 2 -12.22 2.57 12.63
N LEU A 3 -12.10 2.19 11.35
CA LEU A 3 -11.77 3.13 10.27
C LEU A 3 -12.77 4.28 10.12
N LYS A 4 -14.06 4.02 10.37
CA LYS A 4 -15.07 5.10 10.35
C LYS A 4 -14.79 6.18 11.41
N GLU A 5 -14.39 5.78 12.60
CA GLU A 5 -13.99 6.72 13.67
C GLU A 5 -12.70 7.46 13.29
N ALA A 6 -11.73 6.75 12.70
CA ALA A 6 -10.51 7.35 12.19
C ALA A 6 -10.81 8.40 11.10
N GLN A 7 -11.73 8.12 10.19
CA GLN A 7 -12.17 9.05 9.15
C GLN A 7 -12.75 10.35 9.74
N GLU A 8 -13.56 10.25 10.79
CA GLU A 8 -14.11 11.46 11.46
C GLU A 8 -13.01 12.26 12.18
N ARG A 9 -12.05 11.57 12.80
CA ARG A 9 -10.91 12.22 13.48
C ARG A 9 -9.90 12.85 12.52
N ILE A 10 -9.80 12.36 11.29
CA ILE A 10 -8.92 12.92 10.26
C ILE A 10 -9.43 14.26 9.73
N LYS A 11 -10.75 14.44 9.56
CA LYS A 11 -11.35 15.64 8.96
C LYS A 11 -10.81 16.95 9.53
N PRO A 12 -10.75 17.15 10.86
CA PRO A 12 -10.28 18.40 11.43
C PRO A 12 -8.77 18.67 11.26
N ILE A 13 -7.99 17.67 10.88
CA ILE A 13 -6.53 17.80 10.69
C ILE A 13 -6.11 17.87 9.23
N CYS A 14 -7.02 17.63 8.28
CA CYS A 14 -6.77 17.81 6.86
C CYS A 14 -6.56 19.31 6.53
N GLY A 15 -5.59 19.61 5.66
CA GLY A 15 -5.24 20.96 5.26
C GLY A 15 -4.45 21.76 6.31
N ILE A 16 -4.18 21.20 7.49
CA ILE A 16 -3.34 21.85 8.50
C ILE A 16 -1.88 21.53 8.21
N PRO A 17 -0.97 22.53 8.10
CA PRO A 17 0.45 22.29 7.92
C PRO A 17 1.06 21.50 9.08
N PHE A 18 2.03 20.61 8.78
CA PHE A 18 2.68 19.77 9.78
C PHE A 18 3.41 20.58 10.88
N GLY A 19 3.93 21.77 10.55
CA GLY A 19 4.54 22.67 11.53
C GLY A 19 3.54 23.17 12.59
N GLU A 20 2.25 23.28 12.25
CA GLU A 20 1.17 23.63 13.18
C GLU A 20 0.62 22.37 13.87
N LEU A 21 0.34 21.32 13.11
CA LEU A 21 -0.26 20.08 13.61
C LEU A 21 0.67 19.31 14.56
N PHE A 22 1.98 19.41 14.36
CA PHE A 22 3.02 18.69 15.11
C PHE A 22 4.03 19.65 15.72
N SER A 23 3.57 20.77 16.32
CA SER A 23 4.43 21.79 16.93
C SER A 23 5.44 21.26 17.94
N ASP A 24 5.13 20.14 18.58
CA ASP A 24 5.99 19.47 19.58
C ASP A 24 6.92 18.39 18.97
N ILE A 25 6.86 18.17 17.65
CA ILE A 25 7.64 17.16 16.93
C ILE A 25 8.47 17.86 15.85
N ASP A 26 9.78 17.62 15.81
CA ASP A 26 10.63 18.11 14.74
C ASP A 26 10.14 17.53 13.38
N PRO A 27 9.61 18.36 12.48
CA PRO A 27 9.11 17.91 11.17
C PRO A 27 10.22 17.27 10.31
N GLU A 28 11.49 17.63 10.50
CA GLU A 28 12.63 17.02 9.79
C GLU A 28 12.77 15.52 10.11
N MET A 29 12.33 15.09 11.30
CA MET A 29 12.27 13.67 11.62
C MET A 29 11.30 12.88 10.71
N ALA A 30 10.34 13.52 10.05
CA ALA A 30 9.45 12.88 9.08
C ALA A 30 10.14 12.61 7.73
N ILE A 31 11.24 13.32 7.41
CA ILE A 31 11.98 13.16 6.15
C ILE A 31 12.82 11.88 6.17
N VAL A 32 13.43 11.54 7.32
CA VAL A 32 14.50 10.55 7.42
C VAL A 32 14.00 9.10 7.29
N ASN A 33 12.73 8.83 7.59
CA ASN A 33 12.20 7.46 7.60
C ASN A 33 10.93 7.30 6.72
N LYS A 34 11.04 6.52 5.64
CA LYS A 34 9.89 6.06 4.86
C LYS A 34 8.93 5.29 5.79
N GLY A 35 7.67 5.71 5.83
CA GLY A 35 6.64 5.11 6.69
C GLY A 35 6.32 5.92 7.96
N LYS A 36 7.18 6.85 8.36
CA LYS A 36 6.96 7.65 9.57
C LYS A 36 5.70 8.55 9.50
N ILE A 37 5.34 9.03 8.31
CA ILE A 37 4.14 9.86 8.13
C ILE A 37 2.86 9.07 8.44
N GLY A 38 2.77 7.80 8.05
CA GLY A 38 1.65 6.94 8.45
C GLY A 38 1.57 6.80 9.97
N GLN A 39 2.71 6.58 10.64
CA GLN A 39 2.79 6.52 12.10
C GLN A 39 2.44 7.86 12.77
N MET A 40 2.88 8.99 12.21
CA MET A 40 2.50 10.33 12.70
C MET A 40 0.98 10.53 12.61
N LEU A 41 0.37 10.09 11.49
CA LEU A 41 -1.08 10.14 11.35
C LEU A 41 -1.80 9.25 12.38
N GLU A 42 -1.34 8.02 12.59
CA GLU A 42 -1.89 7.13 13.62
C GLU A 42 -1.82 7.77 15.03
N LEU A 43 -0.69 8.41 15.36
CA LEU A 43 -0.52 9.14 16.63
C LEU A 43 -1.47 10.34 16.72
N ALA A 44 -1.59 11.14 15.64
CA ALA A 44 -2.52 12.27 15.58
C ALA A 44 -3.99 11.84 15.77
N LEU A 45 -4.32 10.62 15.35
CA LEU A 45 -5.63 10.00 15.57
C LEU A 45 -5.81 9.44 16.99
N GLY A 46 -4.78 9.50 17.84
CA GLY A 46 -4.80 8.97 19.20
C GLY A 46 -4.62 7.46 19.29
N LYS A 47 -4.08 6.83 18.22
CA LYS A 47 -3.73 5.41 18.23
C LYS A 47 -2.36 5.20 18.85
N LYS A 48 -2.19 4.13 19.65
CA LYS A 48 -0.86 3.63 20.04
C LYS A 48 -0.30 2.82 18.88
N LEU A 49 0.97 3.04 18.54
CA LEU A 49 1.67 2.26 17.53
C LEU A 49 1.80 0.81 18.01
N ASP A 50 1.34 -0.12 17.23
CA ASP A 50 1.48 -1.55 17.46
C ASP A 50 1.99 -2.26 16.18
N SER A 51 2.37 -3.53 16.30
CA SER A 51 2.83 -4.37 15.20
C SER A 51 1.73 -5.31 14.67
N GLY A 52 0.47 -4.93 14.78
CA GLY A 52 -0.67 -5.71 14.32
C GLY A 52 -0.66 -5.98 12.81
N ASN A 53 -1.38 -7.02 12.37
CA ASN A 53 -1.50 -7.35 10.94
C ASN A 53 -2.26 -6.30 10.13
N ILE A 54 -3.16 -5.55 10.77
CA ILE A 54 -3.90 -4.43 10.20
C ILE A 54 -3.79 -3.22 11.13
N ASP A 55 -3.84 -2.01 10.55
CA ASP A 55 -3.60 -0.77 11.30
C ASP A 55 -4.76 -0.42 12.25
N PHE A 56 -6.00 -0.81 11.93
CA PHE A 56 -7.21 -0.57 12.73
C PHE A 56 -7.98 -1.88 12.95
N GLU A 57 -8.96 -1.89 13.84
CA GLU A 57 -9.76 -3.08 14.18
C GLU A 57 -10.47 -3.73 12.97
N ASP A 58 -10.77 -2.93 11.94
CA ASP A 58 -11.57 -3.34 10.80
C ASP A 58 -10.96 -2.99 9.44
N GLY A 59 -9.70 -2.55 9.39
CA GLY A 59 -9.06 -2.25 8.10
C GLY A 59 -7.71 -1.55 8.20
N GLU A 60 -7.26 -1.05 7.07
CA GLU A 60 -5.89 -0.59 6.83
C GLU A 60 -5.86 0.92 6.54
N LEU A 61 -4.79 1.59 6.98
CA LEU A 61 -4.46 2.98 6.64
C LEU A 61 -3.35 3.00 5.59
N LYS A 62 -3.53 3.80 4.56
CA LYS A 62 -2.47 4.06 3.59
C LYS A 62 -2.31 5.54 3.33
N THR A 63 -1.06 5.98 3.38
CA THR A 63 -0.65 7.33 2.99
C THR A 63 0.30 7.24 1.80
N ASN A 64 0.32 8.26 0.96
CA ASN A 64 1.37 8.40 -0.03
C ASN A 64 1.64 9.87 -0.36
N LYS A 65 2.81 10.11 -0.95
CA LYS A 65 3.21 11.44 -1.44
C LYS A 65 2.39 11.86 -2.64
N CYS A 66 1.83 13.06 -2.57
CA CYS A 66 1.19 13.76 -3.68
C CYS A 66 1.68 15.22 -3.76
N ASP A 67 1.23 15.97 -4.78
CA ASP A 67 1.32 17.43 -4.81
C ASP A 67 0.12 18.07 -4.07
N ALA A 68 0.10 19.42 -3.99
CA ALA A 68 -0.96 20.17 -3.33
C ALA A 68 -2.35 19.94 -3.95
N LEU A 69 -2.42 19.53 -5.22
CA LEU A 69 -3.65 19.12 -5.89
C LEU A 69 -4.01 17.65 -5.63
N GLY A 70 -3.17 16.94 -4.87
CA GLY A 70 -3.33 15.51 -4.55
C GLY A 70 -2.98 14.56 -5.69
N ASN A 71 -2.26 15.01 -6.72
CA ASN A 71 -1.77 14.10 -7.76
C ASN A 71 -0.65 13.21 -7.20
N PRO A 72 -0.72 11.88 -7.35
CA PRO A 72 0.22 10.97 -6.75
C PRO A 72 1.62 11.13 -7.36
N LYS A 73 2.64 11.27 -6.53
CA LYS A 73 4.05 11.31 -6.95
C LYS A 73 4.69 9.92 -6.93
N GLU A 74 4.12 8.99 -6.18
CA GLU A 74 4.64 7.61 -6.02
C GLU A 74 3.50 6.59 -6.02
N THR A 75 3.85 5.30 -6.05
CA THR A 75 2.94 4.18 -5.87
C THR A 75 2.74 3.91 -4.39
N VAL A 76 1.61 3.31 -4.00
CA VAL A 76 1.27 3.00 -2.61
C VAL A 76 1.62 1.55 -2.29
N PHE A 77 2.50 1.32 -1.33
CA PHE A 77 2.82 -0.02 -0.85
C PHE A 77 1.61 -0.69 -0.19
N ILE A 78 1.35 -1.96 -0.51
CA ILE A 78 0.28 -2.75 0.12
C ILE A 78 0.86 -3.80 1.05
N THR A 79 1.51 -4.83 0.50
CA THR A 79 2.09 -5.94 1.28
C THR A 79 3.18 -6.68 0.51
N GLN A 80 4.09 -7.32 1.22
CA GLN A 80 5.11 -8.19 0.62
C GLN A 80 4.51 -9.52 0.17
N ILE A 81 5.16 -10.17 -0.82
CA ILE A 81 4.64 -11.43 -1.38
C ILE A 81 5.48 -12.67 -1.03
N ALA A 82 6.61 -12.51 -0.36
CA ALA A 82 7.53 -13.63 -0.10
C ALA A 82 6.85 -14.79 0.64
N THR A 83 6.01 -14.51 1.63
CA THR A 83 5.31 -15.52 2.44
C THR A 83 4.03 -16.06 1.80
N ILE A 84 3.56 -15.44 0.73
CA ILE A 84 2.30 -15.77 0.04
C ILE A 84 2.50 -16.13 -1.43
N ILE A 85 3.75 -16.34 -1.86
CA ILE A 85 4.07 -16.61 -3.27
C ILE A 85 3.36 -17.87 -3.79
N ASP A 86 3.26 -18.92 -2.99
CA ASP A 86 2.61 -20.16 -3.39
C ASP A 86 1.08 -20.01 -3.48
N ASP A 87 0.46 -19.18 -2.65
CA ASP A 87 -0.95 -18.81 -2.78
C ASP A 87 -1.22 -18.08 -4.12
N LEU A 88 -0.28 -17.22 -4.57
CA LEU A 88 -0.38 -16.51 -5.84
C LEU A 88 -0.20 -17.47 -7.03
N ILE A 89 0.77 -18.39 -6.96
CA ILE A 89 1.03 -19.40 -7.98
C ILE A 89 -0.17 -20.36 -8.12
N ALA A 90 -0.81 -20.71 -6.99
CA ALA A 90 -2.00 -21.55 -6.95
C ALA A 90 -3.30 -20.80 -7.33
N GLU A 91 -3.22 -19.50 -7.61
CA GLU A 91 -4.40 -18.63 -7.87
C GLU A 91 -5.49 -18.79 -6.80
N LYS A 92 -5.09 -18.76 -5.50
CA LYS A 92 -6.03 -18.83 -4.38
C LYS A 92 -7.17 -17.82 -4.58
N PRO A 93 -8.43 -18.14 -4.22
CA PRO A 93 -9.56 -17.21 -4.36
C PRO A 93 -9.25 -15.83 -3.79
N PHE A 94 -9.48 -14.76 -4.57
CA PHE A 94 -9.08 -13.39 -4.23
C PHE A 94 -9.53 -12.98 -2.83
N GLU A 95 -10.77 -13.27 -2.48
CA GLU A 95 -11.39 -12.92 -1.21
C GLU A 95 -10.79 -13.64 0.01
N GLU A 96 -10.05 -14.72 -0.22
CA GLU A 96 -9.37 -15.51 0.82
C GLU A 96 -7.92 -15.12 1.00
N THR A 97 -7.42 -14.15 0.21
CA THR A 97 -6.01 -13.77 0.18
C THR A 97 -5.65 -12.77 1.26
N HIS A 98 -4.37 -12.77 1.64
CA HIS A 98 -3.79 -11.72 2.47
C HIS A 98 -3.87 -10.33 1.78
N LEU A 99 -3.78 -10.28 0.44
CA LEU A 99 -3.97 -9.05 -0.32
C LEU A 99 -5.37 -8.47 -0.05
N PHE A 100 -6.43 -9.29 -0.18
CA PHE A 100 -7.79 -8.85 0.06
C PHE A 100 -8.00 -8.33 1.49
N GLN A 101 -7.44 -9.00 2.49
CA GLN A 101 -7.48 -8.54 3.88
C GLN A 101 -6.90 -7.14 4.06
N LYS A 102 -5.82 -6.81 3.30
CA LYS A 102 -5.15 -5.52 3.34
C LYS A 102 -5.86 -4.39 2.60
N ILE A 103 -6.76 -4.71 1.65
CA ILE A 103 -7.37 -3.69 0.79
C ILE A 103 -8.89 -3.64 0.86
N SER A 104 -9.56 -4.64 1.43
CA SER A 104 -11.02 -4.74 1.45
C SER A 104 -11.70 -3.61 2.24
N ASN A 105 -11.03 -3.07 3.25
CA ASN A 105 -11.49 -1.91 4.02
C ASN A 105 -10.30 -0.99 4.27
N LEU A 106 -10.20 0.09 3.50
CA LEU A 106 -9.02 0.93 3.35
C LEU A 106 -9.35 2.40 3.56
N LEU A 107 -8.64 3.07 4.48
CA LEU A 107 -8.62 4.51 4.59
C LEU A 107 -7.37 5.06 3.89
N TYR A 108 -7.57 5.69 2.73
CA TYR A 108 -6.50 6.30 1.96
C TYR A 108 -6.40 7.79 2.27
N VAL A 109 -5.22 8.26 2.69
CA VAL A 109 -4.95 9.65 3.05
C VAL A 109 -3.76 10.16 2.25
N PRO A 110 -3.99 10.99 1.23
CA PRO A 110 -2.89 11.63 0.49
C PRO A 110 -2.16 12.62 1.39
N VAL A 111 -0.85 12.76 1.15
CA VAL A 111 -0.01 13.73 1.86
C VAL A 111 0.63 14.66 0.85
N SER A 112 0.21 15.91 0.84
CA SER A 112 0.91 16.96 0.10
C SER A 112 2.31 17.15 0.68
N LYS A 113 3.32 16.97 -0.17
CA LYS A 113 4.73 17.21 0.17
C LYS A 113 5.32 18.28 -0.74
N ASP A 114 4.55 19.30 -1.01
CA ASP A 114 5.06 20.50 -1.69
C ASP A 114 5.67 21.43 -0.63
N GLY A 115 6.77 22.08 -0.95
CA GLY A 115 7.50 22.95 -0.04
C GLY A 115 8.31 22.21 1.04
N GLU A 116 8.61 22.93 2.13
CA GLU A 116 9.37 22.42 3.26
C GLU A 116 8.53 21.47 4.13
N PRO A 117 9.14 20.59 4.93
CA PRO A 117 8.41 19.60 5.74
C PRO A 117 7.37 20.17 6.69
N CYS A 118 7.57 21.37 7.19
CA CYS A 118 6.60 22.06 8.05
C CYS A 118 5.35 22.52 7.27
N GLU A 119 5.45 22.66 5.95
CA GLU A 119 4.33 23.03 5.06
C GLU A 119 3.55 21.82 4.54
N TRP A 120 4.06 20.59 4.74
CA TRP A 120 3.35 19.39 4.33
C TRP A 120 2.02 19.27 5.09
N MET A 121 1.03 18.63 4.46
CA MET A 121 -0.29 18.47 5.07
C MET A 121 -0.97 17.20 4.61
N PHE A 122 -1.85 16.65 5.45
CA PHE A 122 -2.80 15.63 5.03
C PHE A 122 -3.89 16.26 4.18
N LEU A 123 -4.26 15.59 3.10
CA LEU A 123 -5.42 15.96 2.28
C LEU A 123 -6.61 15.07 2.64
N ASP A 124 -7.80 15.40 2.09
CA ASP A 124 -9.04 14.69 2.37
C ASP A 124 -8.92 13.17 2.17
N ALA A 125 -9.36 12.44 3.17
CA ALA A 125 -9.29 11.00 3.22
C ALA A 125 -10.41 10.35 2.40
N ILE A 126 -10.09 9.28 1.68
CA ILE A 126 -11.05 8.46 0.95
C ILE A 126 -11.19 7.11 1.65
N HIS A 127 -12.38 6.79 2.13
CA HIS A 127 -12.66 5.50 2.76
C HIS A 127 -13.27 4.54 1.73
N ILE A 128 -12.54 3.50 1.40
CA ILE A 128 -12.95 2.42 0.49
C ILE A 128 -13.35 1.22 1.34
N ASN A 129 -14.57 0.73 1.15
CA ASN A 129 -15.05 -0.48 1.80
C ASN A 129 -15.72 -1.38 0.75
N LEU A 130 -15.02 -2.44 0.33
CA LEU A 130 -15.47 -3.34 -0.75
C LEU A 130 -16.74 -4.11 -0.41
N SER A 131 -17.20 -4.10 0.84
CA SER A 131 -18.50 -4.70 1.20
C SER A 131 -19.70 -3.84 0.79
N LYS A 132 -19.46 -2.57 0.42
CA LYS A 132 -20.52 -1.65 0.02
C LYS A 132 -20.75 -1.69 -1.49
N PRO A 133 -22.03 -1.61 -1.95
CA PRO A 133 -22.35 -1.71 -3.39
C PRO A 133 -21.67 -0.68 -4.29
N GLU A 134 -21.45 0.55 -3.79
CA GLU A 134 -20.79 1.60 -4.54
C GLU A 134 -19.35 1.25 -4.97
N PHE A 135 -18.68 0.33 -4.27
CA PHE A 135 -17.33 -0.13 -4.58
C PHE A 135 -17.28 -1.43 -5.40
N ALA A 136 -18.43 -2.00 -5.81
CA ALA A 136 -18.45 -3.22 -6.61
C ALA A 136 -17.61 -3.11 -7.90
N PRO A 137 -17.65 -2.00 -8.69
CA PRO A 137 -16.78 -1.87 -9.85
C PRO A 137 -15.28 -1.86 -9.53
N LEU A 138 -14.91 -1.30 -8.37
CA LEU A 138 -13.53 -1.30 -7.91
C LEU A 138 -13.07 -2.69 -7.48
N MET A 139 -13.94 -3.44 -6.79
CA MET A 139 -13.69 -4.83 -6.41
C MET A 139 -13.45 -5.72 -7.63
N ASP A 140 -14.25 -5.55 -8.69
CA ASP A 140 -14.10 -6.31 -9.94
C ASP A 140 -12.76 -6.02 -10.61
N ILE A 141 -12.35 -4.75 -10.67
CA ILE A 141 -11.03 -4.35 -11.21
C ILE A 141 -9.90 -4.99 -10.39
N TRP A 142 -9.98 -4.97 -9.06
CA TRP A 142 -8.91 -5.51 -8.22
C TRP A 142 -8.84 -7.04 -8.26
N ARG A 143 -9.99 -7.72 -8.40
CA ARG A 143 -10.06 -9.17 -8.61
C ARG A 143 -9.41 -9.56 -9.95
N GLU A 144 -9.73 -8.82 -11.02
CA GLU A 144 -9.13 -9.04 -12.33
C GLU A 144 -7.61 -8.78 -12.31
N ASP A 145 -7.17 -7.68 -11.69
CA ASP A 145 -5.75 -7.35 -11.49
C ASP A 145 -5.02 -8.49 -10.76
N TYR A 146 -5.60 -8.99 -9.67
CA TYR A 146 -5.02 -10.09 -8.89
C TYR A 146 -4.80 -11.33 -9.76
N TYR A 147 -5.81 -11.84 -10.42
CA TYR A 147 -5.67 -13.05 -11.24
C TYR A 147 -4.75 -12.83 -12.46
N SER A 148 -4.80 -11.65 -13.07
CA SER A 148 -3.86 -11.28 -14.13
C SER A 148 -2.42 -11.31 -13.65
N ILE A 149 -2.15 -10.75 -12.48
CA ILE A 149 -0.82 -10.75 -11.85
C ILE A 149 -0.38 -12.18 -11.53
N CYS A 150 -1.23 -13.02 -10.95
CA CYS A 150 -0.92 -14.43 -10.67
C CYS A 150 -0.47 -15.18 -11.92
N ARG A 151 -1.22 -15.03 -13.02
CA ARG A 151 -0.85 -15.63 -14.32
C ARG A 151 0.46 -15.10 -14.88
N GLN A 152 0.73 -13.79 -14.75
CA GLN A 152 2.00 -13.18 -15.18
C GLN A 152 3.18 -13.73 -14.36
N LEU A 153 3.06 -13.81 -13.03
CA LEU A 153 4.10 -14.34 -12.16
C LEU A 153 4.43 -15.79 -12.51
N LYS A 154 3.41 -16.64 -12.67
CA LYS A 154 3.57 -18.03 -13.10
C LYS A 154 4.26 -18.15 -14.45
N LYS A 155 3.80 -17.36 -15.44
CA LYS A 155 4.44 -17.31 -16.76
C LYS A 155 5.91 -16.90 -16.67
N HIS A 156 6.26 -15.89 -15.85
CA HIS A 156 7.65 -15.48 -15.66
C HIS A 156 8.51 -16.64 -15.11
N ILE A 157 8.03 -17.36 -14.09
CA ILE A 157 8.74 -18.50 -13.50
C ILE A 157 8.99 -19.59 -14.55
N GLU A 158 8.03 -19.83 -15.42
CA GLU A 158 8.05 -20.94 -16.40
C GLU A 158 8.80 -20.58 -17.70
N THR A 159 8.83 -19.29 -18.10
CA THR A 159 9.30 -18.91 -19.45
C THR A 159 10.40 -17.87 -19.49
N SER A 160 10.71 -17.17 -18.37
CA SER A 160 11.83 -16.21 -18.36
C SER A 160 13.17 -16.94 -18.37
N THR A 161 14.19 -16.30 -18.92
CA THR A 161 15.54 -16.89 -19.05
C THR A 161 16.20 -17.16 -17.70
N ASP A 162 15.89 -16.39 -16.68
CA ASP A 162 16.40 -16.55 -15.32
C ASP A 162 15.48 -17.38 -14.43
N GLY A 163 14.28 -17.72 -14.90
CA GLY A 163 13.27 -18.47 -14.17
C GLY A 163 12.70 -17.73 -12.95
N TYR A 164 12.82 -16.42 -12.91
CA TYR A 164 12.39 -15.58 -11.80
C TYR A 164 11.15 -14.76 -12.15
N ILE A 165 10.42 -14.37 -11.10
CA ILE A 165 9.33 -13.41 -11.23
C ILE A 165 9.88 -12.02 -11.58
N HIS A 166 9.13 -11.30 -12.40
CA HIS A 166 9.39 -9.92 -12.79
C HIS A 166 8.22 -9.02 -12.43
N THR A 167 8.35 -7.71 -12.69
CA THR A 167 7.25 -6.76 -12.51
C THR A 167 6.03 -7.22 -13.31
N SER A 168 4.91 -7.30 -12.61
CA SER A 168 3.62 -7.73 -13.14
C SER A 168 2.58 -6.65 -12.86
N ASN A 169 1.79 -6.28 -13.87
CA ASN A 169 0.91 -5.14 -13.79
C ASN A 169 -0.53 -5.53 -14.09
N GLY A 170 -1.45 -5.08 -13.24
CA GLY A 170 -2.86 -4.88 -13.55
C GLY A 170 -3.17 -3.42 -13.88
N LYS A 171 -4.42 -3.01 -13.80
CA LYS A 171 -4.84 -1.62 -13.96
C LYS A 171 -4.51 -0.75 -12.75
N HIS A 172 -4.87 -1.20 -11.56
CA HIS A 172 -4.68 -0.50 -10.30
C HIS A 172 -3.56 -1.10 -9.44
N ILE A 173 -3.35 -2.41 -9.54
CA ILE A 173 -2.41 -3.16 -8.70
C ILE A 173 -1.22 -3.62 -9.55
N GLN A 174 -0.04 -3.64 -8.93
CA GLN A 174 1.16 -4.20 -9.53
C GLN A 174 1.97 -4.97 -8.48
N VAL A 175 2.76 -5.94 -8.96
CA VAL A 175 3.85 -6.54 -8.20
C VAL A 175 5.17 -6.05 -8.77
N ARG A 176 6.07 -5.60 -7.91
CA ARG A 176 7.44 -5.22 -8.29
C ARG A 176 8.41 -5.49 -7.15
N SER A 177 9.70 -5.47 -7.46
CA SER A 177 10.74 -5.66 -6.45
C SER A 177 10.63 -4.60 -5.34
N LYS A 178 10.72 -5.07 -4.10
CA LYS A 178 10.85 -4.27 -2.88
C LYS A 178 11.86 -4.96 -1.99
N ASP A 179 13.11 -4.63 -2.15
CA ASP A 179 14.15 -5.19 -1.31
C ASP A 179 15.31 -4.22 -1.18
N SER A 180 16.00 -4.33 -0.06
CA SER A 180 17.30 -3.71 0.18
C SER A 180 18.26 -4.82 0.60
N LYS A 181 19.52 -4.68 0.24
CA LYS A 181 20.54 -5.63 0.71
C LYS A 181 20.58 -5.60 2.25
N ASP A 182 20.63 -6.77 2.86
CA ASP A 182 20.90 -6.88 4.28
C ASP A 182 22.28 -6.25 4.57
N PRO A 183 22.38 -5.28 5.49
CA PRO A 183 23.65 -4.58 5.77
C PRO A 183 24.78 -5.50 6.25
N ARG A 184 24.45 -6.67 6.83
CA ARG A 184 25.41 -7.62 7.39
C ARG A 184 25.92 -8.60 6.34
N THR A 185 25.03 -9.06 5.45
CA THR A 185 25.36 -10.10 4.47
C THR A 185 25.61 -9.58 3.07
N GLY A 186 25.13 -8.37 2.76
CA GLY A 186 25.21 -7.77 1.42
C GLY A 186 24.27 -8.40 0.39
N TYR A 187 23.42 -9.37 0.79
CA TYR A 187 22.50 -10.07 -0.09
C TYR A 187 21.07 -9.56 0.04
N TYR A 188 20.29 -9.75 -1.01
CA TYR A 188 18.84 -9.55 -1.01
C TYR A 188 18.13 -10.74 -0.35
N HIS A 189 16.84 -10.58 -0.04
CA HIS A 189 15.97 -11.62 0.53
C HIS A 189 15.27 -12.38 -0.61
N PRO A 190 15.76 -13.56 -1.02
CA PRO A 190 15.19 -14.31 -2.13
C PRO A 190 13.82 -14.89 -1.74
N ILE A 191 12.99 -15.16 -2.74
CA ILE A 191 11.69 -15.81 -2.57
C ILE A 191 11.80 -17.27 -3.00
N TYR A 192 11.51 -18.20 -2.08
CA TYR A 192 11.43 -19.63 -2.34
C TYR A 192 9.97 -20.03 -2.54
N SER A 193 9.69 -20.85 -3.56
CA SER A 193 8.39 -21.46 -3.79
C SER A 193 8.45 -22.95 -3.47
N GLN A 194 7.55 -23.42 -2.62
CA GLN A 194 7.39 -24.85 -2.33
C GLN A 194 6.80 -25.59 -3.54
N ILE A 195 5.90 -24.93 -4.29
CA ILE A 195 5.27 -25.52 -5.50
C ILE A 195 6.33 -25.84 -6.56
N TYR A 196 7.29 -24.94 -6.78
CA TYR A 196 8.37 -25.16 -7.75
C TYR A 196 9.62 -25.81 -7.14
N GLY A 197 9.72 -25.98 -5.82
CA GLY A 197 10.87 -26.55 -5.12
C GLY A 197 12.19 -25.78 -5.30
N ARG A 198 12.10 -24.47 -5.62
CA ARG A 198 13.27 -23.62 -5.91
C ARG A 198 13.02 -22.15 -5.60
N TYR A 199 14.09 -21.38 -5.61
CA TYR A 199 13.96 -19.93 -5.58
C TYR A 199 13.36 -19.42 -6.90
N VAL A 200 12.31 -18.59 -6.79
CA VAL A 200 11.58 -17.96 -7.89
C VAL A 200 11.83 -16.47 -7.99
N SER A 201 12.67 -15.93 -7.11
CA SER A 201 13.26 -14.60 -7.19
C SER A 201 14.53 -14.53 -6.35
N ASN A 202 15.50 -13.72 -6.78
CA ASN A 202 16.71 -13.40 -6.02
C ASN A 202 16.55 -12.23 -5.06
N LYS A 203 15.36 -11.63 -4.97
CA LYS A 203 15.02 -10.49 -4.11
C LYS A 203 13.54 -10.49 -3.76
N ASN A 204 13.16 -9.80 -2.70
CA ASN A 204 11.76 -9.69 -2.32
C ASN A 204 10.98 -8.78 -3.27
N HIS A 205 9.68 -9.06 -3.37
CA HIS A 205 8.70 -8.32 -4.14
C HIS A 205 7.50 -7.97 -3.27
N ALA A 206 6.71 -7.01 -3.73
CA ALA A 206 5.51 -6.58 -3.00
C ALA A 206 4.42 -6.12 -3.97
N PHE A 207 3.18 -6.18 -3.48
CA PHE A 207 2.04 -5.52 -4.08
C PHE A 207 2.08 -4.01 -3.81
N TYR A 208 1.73 -3.25 -4.82
CA TYR A 208 1.56 -1.80 -4.77
C TYR A 208 0.30 -1.38 -5.52
N PHE A 209 -0.39 -0.36 -5.04
CA PHE A 209 -1.28 0.39 -5.91
C PHE A 209 -0.46 1.28 -6.85
N GLN A 210 -0.84 1.28 -8.12
CA GLN A 210 -0.30 2.18 -9.13
C GLN A 210 -0.85 3.60 -8.95
N LYS A 211 -0.20 4.60 -9.56
CA LYS A 211 -0.72 5.98 -9.57
C LYS A 211 -2.11 6.08 -10.19
N GLN A 212 -2.41 5.23 -11.18
CA GLN A 212 -3.73 5.18 -11.83
C GLN A 212 -4.86 4.90 -10.84
N PHE A 213 -4.64 4.00 -9.86
CA PHE A 213 -5.60 3.78 -8.77
C PHE A 213 -5.97 5.09 -8.06
N VAL A 214 -4.96 5.89 -7.68
CA VAL A 214 -5.19 7.15 -6.95
C VAL A 214 -5.95 8.16 -7.79
N TYR A 215 -5.62 8.26 -9.09
CA TYR A 215 -6.38 9.14 -10.01
C TYR A 215 -7.84 8.70 -10.13
N ASP A 216 -8.08 7.40 -10.29
CA ASP A 216 -9.42 6.85 -10.51
C ASP A 216 -10.29 7.00 -9.24
N ILE A 217 -9.76 6.70 -8.05
CA ILE A 217 -10.54 6.83 -6.80
C ILE A 217 -10.84 8.28 -6.47
N ARG A 218 -9.92 9.20 -6.70
CA ARG A 218 -10.16 10.63 -6.47
C ARG A 218 -11.21 11.18 -7.42
N LYS A 219 -11.17 10.78 -8.68
CA LYS A 219 -12.17 11.19 -9.68
C LYS A 219 -13.56 10.64 -9.35
N THR A 220 -13.64 9.41 -8.81
CA THR A 220 -14.91 8.71 -8.63
C THR A 220 -15.48 8.88 -7.21
N TYR A 221 -14.63 8.93 -6.19
CA TYR A 221 -15.02 8.92 -4.77
C TYR A 221 -14.42 10.09 -3.96
N GLY A 222 -13.57 10.92 -4.59
CA GLY A 222 -13.03 12.13 -3.96
C GLY A 222 -14.09 13.23 -3.91
N TYR A 223 -13.98 14.09 -2.89
CA TYR A 223 -14.87 15.23 -2.66
C TYR A 223 -14.29 16.49 -3.29
#